data_6b45ffb6f6363909a6fe3efc500ffc64
#
_entry.id   6b45ffb6f6363909a6fe3efc500ffc64
#
_cell.length_a   1.000
_cell.length_b   1.000
_cell.length_c   1.000
_cell.angle_alpha   90.00
_cell.angle_beta   90.00
_cell.angle_gamma   90.00
#
_symmetry.space_group_name_H-M   'P 1'
#
loop_
_entity.id
_entity.type
_entity.pdbx_description
1 polymer ?
#
loop_
_entity_poly.entity_id
_entity_poly.type
_entity_poly.pdbx_seq_one_letter_code
_entity_poly.pdbx_strand_id
1 'polypeptide(L)'
;METARWIRHATMDDFEAIMPVYAYARKRMAETGNPRQWGDKYPLPERIREDIAGGHTMLLVDDAAGMDQIPEDPAYPEPELDEHKGSHERIIGVFALFNDPEPDYKVIDGSWLDDRPYTTIHRVAASGLGRHAAGDLLDWSMRRYENIRADTGLKNYAMQHILETHGFTRCGNIIMPENKEIENVRVAYQRHDRPLDLAERERAAKHLVAV
;
A
#
# COMPACT_ATOMS: atom_id res chain seq x y z
N MET A 1 2.41 -14.16 23.91
CA MET A 1 1.47 -13.01 23.98
C MET A 1 1.35 -12.49 22.57
N GLU A 2 0.14 -12.45 22.04
CA GLU A 2 -0.13 -11.83 20.72
C GLU A 2 0.16 -10.34 20.84
N THR A 3 0.93 -9.80 19.89
CA THR A 3 1.14 -8.36 19.80
C THR A 3 -0.11 -7.73 19.22
N ALA A 4 -0.73 -6.87 19.98
CA ALA A 4 -1.81 -6.04 19.45
C ALA A 4 -1.26 -5.17 18.32
N ARG A 5 -1.99 -5.11 17.21
CA ARG A 5 -1.71 -4.22 16.08
C ARG A 5 -2.88 -3.27 15.91
N TRP A 6 -2.57 -2.04 15.59
CA TRP A 6 -3.60 -1.05 15.27
C TRP A 6 -3.12 -0.11 14.17
N ILE A 7 -4.06 0.57 13.57
CA ILE A 7 -3.81 1.59 12.55
C ILE A 7 -4.26 2.93 13.10
N ARG A 8 -3.42 3.93 12.94
CA ARG A 8 -3.73 5.33 13.26
C ARG A 8 -3.22 6.28 12.20
N HIS A 9 -3.71 7.50 12.21
CA HIS A 9 -3.12 8.56 11.42
C HIS A 9 -1.71 8.91 11.91
N ALA A 10 -0.84 9.23 10.97
CA ALA A 10 0.46 9.81 11.30
C ALA A 10 0.31 11.28 11.73
N THR A 11 1.13 11.70 12.66
CA THR A 11 1.33 13.09 13.02
C THR A 11 2.73 13.55 12.62
N MET A 12 3.00 14.85 12.65
CA MET A 12 4.34 15.35 12.35
C MET A 12 5.42 14.83 13.32
N ASP A 13 5.05 14.40 14.52
CA ASP A 13 5.96 13.77 15.48
C ASP A 13 6.45 12.40 15.00
N ASP A 14 5.71 11.74 14.08
CA ASP A 14 6.08 10.45 13.52
C ASP A 14 7.04 10.56 12.33
N PHE A 15 7.22 11.76 11.78
CA PHE A 15 7.95 11.97 10.53
C PHE A 15 9.34 11.33 10.54
N GLU A 16 10.14 11.56 11.59
CA GLU A 16 11.49 11.02 11.70
C GLU A 16 11.51 9.48 11.83
N ALA A 17 10.46 8.87 12.39
CA ALA A 17 10.32 7.42 12.49
C ALA A 17 9.79 6.78 11.19
N ILE A 18 9.05 7.51 10.37
CA ILE A 18 8.54 7.07 9.06
C ILE A 18 9.65 6.98 8.02
N MET A 19 10.58 7.92 7.99
CA MET A 19 11.62 8.00 6.96
C MET A 19 12.50 6.75 6.85
N PRO A 20 12.95 6.11 7.96
CA PRO A 20 13.63 4.82 7.92
C PRO A 20 12.81 3.69 7.31
N VAL A 21 11.47 3.67 7.48
CA VAL A 21 10.61 2.65 6.87
C VAL A 21 10.66 2.74 5.34
N TYR A 22 10.56 3.95 4.79
CA TYR A 22 10.71 4.16 3.35
C TYR A 22 12.13 3.85 2.84
N ALA A 23 13.16 4.17 3.62
CA ALA A 23 14.54 3.82 3.27
C ALA A 23 14.74 2.30 3.21
N TYR A 24 14.21 1.58 4.17
CA TYR A 24 14.21 0.11 4.17
C TYR A 24 13.45 -0.46 2.96
N ALA A 25 12.25 0.05 2.68
CA ALA A 25 11.46 -0.39 1.54
C ALA A 25 12.18 -0.18 0.20
N ARG A 26 12.82 0.97 -0.02
CA ARG A 26 13.66 1.21 -1.21
C ARG A 26 14.78 0.19 -1.35
N LYS A 27 15.49 -0.07 -0.25
CA LYS A 27 16.56 -1.08 -0.23
C LYS A 27 16.02 -2.46 -0.63
N ARG A 28 14.91 -2.89 -0.03
CA ARG A 28 14.27 -4.18 -0.36
C ARG A 28 13.82 -4.25 -1.81
N MET A 29 13.21 -3.18 -2.33
CA MET A 29 12.81 -3.11 -3.74
C MET A 29 14.04 -3.28 -4.67
N ALA A 30 15.15 -2.61 -4.39
CA ALA A 30 16.37 -2.75 -5.17
C ALA A 30 16.94 -4.18 -5.13
N GLU A 31 17.00 -4.80 -3.96
CA GLU A 31 17.47 -6.18 -3.75
C GLU A 31 16.59 -7.22 -4.46
N THR A 32 15.28 -6.93 -4.63
CA THR A 32 14.32 -7.83 -5.28
C THR A 32 14.10 -7.54 -6.78
N GLY A 33 14.98 -6.74 -7.40
CA GLY A 33 14.97 -6.50 -8.85
C GLY A 33 14.11 -5.32 -9.30
N ASN A 34 13.62 -4.50 -8.38
CA ASN A 34 12.83 -3.29 -8.68
C ASN A 34 13.50 -1.98 -8.19
N PRO A 35 14.73 -1.65 -8.62
CA PRO A 35 15.45 -0.47 -8.12
C PRO A 35 14.88 0.85 -8.64
N ARG A 36 14.08 0.84 -9.72
CA ARG A 36 13.70 2.05 -10.45
C ARG A 36 12.35 2.65 -10.06
N GLN A 37 11.46 1.89 -9.42
CA GLN A 37 10.12 2.39 -9.09
C GLN A 37 10.15 3.60 -8.15
N TRP A 38 10.99 3.53 -7.11
CA TRP A 38 11.19 4.63 -6.16
C TRP A 38 12.58 5.25 -6.24
N GLY A 39 13.51 4.63 -7.00
CA GLY A 39 14.89 5.07 -7.06
C GLY A 39 15.51 5.17 -5.66
N ASP A 40 16.39 6.17 -5.50
CA ASP A 40 17.12 6.34 -4.23
C ASP A 40 16.43 7.30 -3.24
N LYS A 41 15.45 8.07 -3.71
CA LYS A 41 14.93 9.23 -2.96
C LYS A 41 13.42 9.21 -2.72
N TYR A 42 12.62 8.60 -3.61
CA TYR A 42 11.17 8.63 -3.47
C TYR A 42 10.68 7.68 -2.36
N PRO A 43 9.62 8.04 -1.62
CA PRO A 43 8.98 9.35 -1.61
C PRO A 43 9.89 10.43 -1.02
N LEU A 44 9.78 11.65 -1.54
CA LEU A 44 10.54 12.78 -1.03
C LEU A 44 10.06 13.19 0.35
N PRO A 45 10.93 13.71 1.22
CA PRO A 45 10.55 14.16 2.56
C PRO A 45 9.40 15.17 2.56
N GLU A 46 9.40 16.10 1.58
CA GLU A 46 8.36 17.11 1.42
C GLU A 46 7.00 16.48 1.15
N ARG A 47 6.97 15.48 0.26
CA ARG A 47 5.73 14.74 -0.05
C ARG A 47 5.18 14.04 1.19
N ILE A 48 6.03 13.43 2.00
CA ILE A 48 5.59 12.77 3.23
C ILE A 48 5.04 13.77 4.23
N ARG A 49 5.66 14.96 4.36
CA ARG A 49 5.12 16.02 5.22
C ARG A 49 3.76 16.53 4.74
N GLU A 50 3.59 16.72 3.43
CA GLU A 50 2.32 17.10 2.81
C GLU A 50 1.23 16.06 3.09
N ASP A 51 1.53 14.77 2.91
CA ASP A 51 0.59 13.68 3.16
C ASP A 51 0.20 13.59 4.65
N ILE A 52 1.14 13.79 5.56
CA ILE A 52 0.85 13.83 7.01
C ILE A 52 -0.03 15.03 7.32
N ALA A 53 0.35 16.23 6.85
CA ALA A 53 -0.41 17.45 7.09
C ALA A 53 -1.84 17.38 6.51
N GLY A 54 -2.01 16.67 5.38
CA GLY A 54 -3.32 16.42 4.76
C GLY A 54 -4.14 15.30 5.43
N GLY A 55 -3.59 14.63 6.46
CA GLY A 55 -4.26 13.49 7.12
C GLY A 55 -4.31 12.23 6.27
N HIS A 56 -3.46 12.14 5.24
CA HIS A 56 -3.45 11.00 4.31
C HIS A 56 -2.58 9.84 4.77
N THR A 57 -1.55 10.11 5.59
CA THR A 57 -0.60 9.06 6.02
C THR A 57 -1.17 8.26 7.18
N MET A 58 -1.22 6.95 6.98
CA MET A 58 -1.64 5.97 7.96
C MET A 58 -0.45 5.12 8.40
N LEU A 59 -0.41 4.76 9.66
CA LEU A 59 0.61 3.89 10.26
C LEU A 59 -0.03 2.60 10.74
N LEU A 60 0.56 1.49 10.38
CA LEU A 60 0.36 0.22 11.08
C LEU A 60 1.44 0.11 12.16
N VAL A 61 1.01 0.00 13.39
CA VAL A 61 1.88 -0.07 14.56
C VAL A 61 1.60 -1.33 15.37
N ASP A 62 2.62 -1.77 16.09
CA ASP A 62 2.48 -2.80 17.12
C ASP A 62 3.10 -2.31 18.44
N ASP A 63 2.76 -2.99 19.55
CA ASP A 63 3.40 -2.73 20.84
C ASP A 63 4.74 -3.47 20.92
N ALA A 64 5.83 -2.71 20.97
CA ALA A 64 7.18 -3.24 21.09
C ALA A 64 7.54 -3.72 22.52
N ALA A 65 6.68 -3.48 23.51
CA ALA A 65 6.94 -3.88 24.88
C ALA A 65 6.95 -5.41 25.02
N GLY A 66 8.13 -5.98 25.13
CA GLY A 66 8.33 -7.40 25.40
C GLY A 66 8.59 -8.29 24.18
N MET A 67 8.86 -7.73 23.01
CA MET A 67 9.15 -8.52 21.81
C MET A 67 10.60 -8.40 21.34
N ASP A 68 11.44 -9.28 21.83
CA ASP A 68 12.72 -9.58 21.18
C ASP A 68 12.58 -10.59 20.01
N GLN A 69 11.40 -11.16 19.80
CA GLN A 69 11.14 -12.15 18.75
C GLN A 69 9.81 -11.88 18.04
N ILE A 70 9.83 -11.89 16.73
CA ILE A 70 8.62 -11.91 15.88
C ILE A 70 7.99 -13.31 16.04
N PRO A 71 6.73 -13.44 16.47
CA PRO A 71 6.08 -14.74 16.55
C PRO A 71 6.08 -15.47 15.19
N GLU A 72 6.31 -16.77 15.21
CA GLU A 72 6.29 -17.60 13.99
C GLU A 72 4.85 -17.87 13.51
N ASP A 73 3.85 -17.69 14.37
CA ASP A 73 2.44 -17.94 14.05
C ASP A 73 1.85 -16.78 13.25
N PRO A 74 1.23 -17.03 12.07
CA PRO A 74 0.59 -16.02 11.26
C PRO A 74 -0.76 -15.53 11.78
N ALA A 75 -1.30 -16.08 12.86
CA ALA A 75 -2.57 -15.65 13.46
C ALA A 75 -2.37 -14.35 14.26
N TYR A 76 -2.22 -13.24 13.53
CA TYR A 76 -2.29 -11.92 14.15
C TYR A 76 -3.74 -11.45 14.25
N PRO A 77 -4.14 -10.81 15.37
CA PRO A 77 -5.41 -10.13 15.41
C PRO A 77 -5.46 -9.07 14.31
N GLU A 78 -6.62 -8.90 13.69
CA GLU A 78 -6.82 -7.86 12.69
C GLU A 78 -6.60 -6.48 13.31
N PRO A 79 -5.84 -5.60 12.65
CA PRO A 79 -5.59 -4.27 13.19
C PRO A 79 -6.90 -3.46 13.25
N GLU A 80 -7.13 -2.78 14.35
CA GLU A 80 -8.22 -1.85 14.55
C GLU A 80 -7.74 -0.41 14.39
N LEU A 81 -8.65 0.51 14.08
CA LEU A 81 -8.32 1.93 14.10
C LEU A 81 -8.29 2.42 15.55
N ASP A 82 -7.14 2.87 16.00
CA ASP A 82 -6.95 3.51 17.30
C ASP A 82 -6.17 4.82 17.10
N GLU A 83 -6.78 5.93 17.45
CA GLU A 83 -6.15 7.25 17.33
C GLU A 83 -5.26 7.59 18.54
N HIS A 84 -5.15 6.69 19.51
CA HIS A 84 -4.27 6.88 20.66
C HIS A 84 -2.87 6.36 20.36
N LYS A 85 -1.89 7.19 20.66
CA LYS A 85 -0.48 6.80 20.55
C LYS A 85 -0.08 6.02 21.81
N GLY A 86 0.31 4.76 21.61
CA GLY A 86 0.84 3.92 22.68
C GLY A 86 2.23 4.38 23.14
N SER A 87 2.62 4.02 24.37
CA SER A 87 3.91 4.41 24.94
C SER A 87 5.11 3.66 24.34
N HIS A 88 4.89 2.52 23.69
CA HIS A 88 5.92 1.64 23.14
C HIS A 88 5.64 1.25 21.68
N GLU A 89 5.02 2.15 20.93
CA GLU A 89 4.71 1.91 19.53
C GLU A 89 5.94 1.67 18.67
N ARG A 90 5.82 0.68 17.80
CA ARG A 90 6.76 0.42 16.74
C ARG A 90 6.05 0.46 15.40
N ILE A 91 6.50 1.31 14.47
CA ILE A 91 5.93 1.39 13.13
C ILE A 91 6.38 0.17 12.33
N ILE A 92 5.43 -0.69 11.96
CA ILE A 92 5.67 -1.87 11.13
C ILE A 92 5.22 -1.70 9.69
N GLY A 93 4.35 -0.71 9.40
CA GLY A 93 3.94 -0.34 8.05
C GLY A 93 3.49 1.11 7.94
N VAL A 94 3.60 1.65 6.73
CA VAL A 94 3.15 3.00 6.35
C VAL A 94 2.44 2.92 5.02
N PHE A 95 1.37 3.68 4.86
CA PHE A 95 0.68 3.86 3.58
C PHE A 95 -0.03 5.22 3.54
N ALA A 96 -0.46 5.65 2.37
CA ALA A 96 -1.24 6.86 2.21
C ALA A 96 -2.58 6.56 1.54
N LEU A 97 -3.66 7.20 2.03
CA LEU A 97 -5.03 7.07 1.54
C LEU A 97 -5.54 8.40 0.99
N PHE A 98 -6.16 8.34 -0.18
CA PHE A 98 -6.77 9.49 -0.83
C PHE A 98 -8.17 9.14 -1.28
N ASN A 99 -9.14 9.98 -0.92
CA ASN A 99 -10.55 9.82 -1.34
C ASN A 99 -10.90 10.69 -2.55
N ASP A 100 -10.01 11.60 -2.93
CA ASP A 100 -10.16 12.38 -4.15
C ASP A 100 -9.74 11.57 -5.39
N PRO A 101 -10.34 11.81 -6.56
CA PRO A 101 -9.95 11.15 -7.79
C PRO A 101 -8.47 11.40 -8.12
N GLU A 102 -7.71 10.32 -8.29
CA GLU A 102 -6.30 10.40 -8.69
C GLU A 102 -6.18 10.91 -10.14
N PRO A 103 -5.51 12.06 -10.37
CA PRO A 103 -5.41 12.64 -11.71
C PRO A 103 -4.77 11.71 -12.73
N ASP A 104 -3.77 10.94 -12.33
CA ASP A 104 -3.02 10.02 -13.21
C ASP A 104 -3.82 8.77 -13.57
N TYR A 105 -4.95 8.51 -12.90
CA TYR A 105 -5.83 7.38 -13.17
C TYR A 105 -6.89 7.65 -14.26
N LYS A 106 -6.92 8.88 -14.80
CA LYS A 106 -7.86 9.25 -15.87
C LYS A 106 -7.59 8.55 -17.19
N VAL A 107 -6.32 8.24 -17.47
CA VAL A 107 -5.89 7.57 -18.68
C VAL A 107 -5.27 6.23 -18.30
N ILE A 108 -5.88 5.16 -18.80
CA ILE A 108 -5.43 3.78 -18.57
C ILE A 108 -5.36 3.03 -19.89
N ASP A 109 -4.27 2.33 -20.12
CA ASP A 109 -4.17 1.30 -21.15
C ASP A 109 -4.76 0.00 -20.58
N GLY A 110 -6.05 -0.18 -20.80
CA GLY A 110 -6.90 -1.17 -20.17
C GLY A 110 -8.25 -0.55 -19.77
N SER A 111 -8.83 -1.04 -18.68
CA SER A 111 -10.06 -0.45 -18.14
C SER A 111 -10.22 -0.74 -16.66
N TRP A 112 -10.68 0.26 -15.92
CA TRP A 112 -11.12 0.08 -14.53
C TRP A 112 -12.34 -0.84 -14.47
N LEU A 113 -12.59 -1.48 -13.33
CA LEU A 113 -13.74 -2.35 -13.14
C LEU A 113 -15.06 -1.56 -13.20
N ASP A 114 -15.07 -0.37 -12.64
CA ASP A 114 -16.18 0.57 -12.68
C ASP A 114 -15.70 2.02 -12.53
N ASP A 115 -16.64 2.98 -12.68
CA ASP A 115 -16.39 4.42 -12.56
C ASP A 115 -16.93 5.01 -11.25
N ARG A 116 -17.27 4.18 -10.25
CA ARG A 116 -17.76 4.64 -8.96
C ARG A 116 -16.64 5.39 -8.19
N PRO A 117 -17.01 6.25 -7.23
CA PRO A 117 -16.04 6.82 -6.31
C PRO A 117 -15.17 5.72 -5.69
N TYR A 118 -13.90 6.01 -5.50
CA TYR A 118 -12.92 5.06 -4.99
C TYR A 118 -11.93 5.74 -4.06
N THR A 119 -11.33 4.96 -3.20
CA THR A 119 -10.16 5.36 -2.40
C THR A 119 -8.89 4.86 -3.07
N THR A 120 -7.87 5.69 -3.13
CA THR A 120 -6.56 5.30 -3.66
C THR A 120 -5.60 4.99 -2.53
N ILE A 121 -4.91 3.84 -2.63
CA ILE A 121 -3.81 3.47 -1.73
C ILE A 121 -2.49 3.76 -2.44
N HIS A 122 -1.67 4.59 -1.82
CA HIS A 122 -0.34 4.94 -2.30
C HIS A 122 0.76 4.65 -1.29
N ARG A 123 1.98 4.52 -1.76
CA ARG A 123 3.21 4.52 -0.95
C ARG A 123 3.22 3.48 0.16
N VAL A 124 2.67 2.30 -0.11
CA VAL A 124 2.71 1.17 0.85
C VAL A 124 4.16 0.77 1.10
N ALA A 125 4.56 0.79 2.36
CA ALA A 125 5.88 0.36 2.80
C ALA A 125 5.79 -0.43 4.12
N ALA A 126 6.57 -1.50 4.22
CA ALA A 126 6.76 -2.27 5.45
C ALA A 126 8.16 -2.03 6.00
N SER A 127 8.30 -1.94 7.32
CA SER A 127 9.60 -1.72 7.99
C SER A 127 10.49 -2.96 8.05
N GLY A 128 9.94 -4.15 7.77
CA GLY A 128 10.61 -5.42 7.97
C GLY A 128 10.62 -5.92 9.41
N LEU A 129 10.07 -5.14 10.34
CA LEU A 129 9.99 -5.50 11.77
C LEU A 129 8.76 -6.34 12.12
N GLY A 130 7.75 -6.38 11.23
CA GLY A 130 6.53 -7.16 11.38
C GLY A 130 6.26 -8.01 10.15
N ARG A 131 5.72 -9.23 10.35
CA ARG A 131 5.25 -10.08 9.24
C ARG A 131 3.92 -9.55 8.71
N HIS A 132 3.63 -9.81 7.44
CA HIS A 132 2.35 -9.53 6.78
C HIS A 132 1.89 -8.06 6.80
N ALA A 133 2.75 -7.10 7.18
CA ALA A 133 2.35 -5.70 7.35
C ALA A 133 1.62 -5.10 6.13
N ALA A 134 2.08 -5.36 4.90
CA ALA A 134 1.41 -4.87 3.70
C ALA A 134 0.03 -5.53 3.49
N GLY A 135 -0.11 -6.82 3.81
CA GLY A 135 -1.40 -7.52 3.78
C GLY A 135 -2.38 -6.93 4.80
N ASP A 136 -1.94 -6.75 6.05
CA ASP A 136 -2.77 -6.17 7.12
C ASP A 136 -3.28 -4.77 6.75
N LEU A 137 -2.44 -3.93 6.11
CA LEU A 137 -2.82 -2.62 5.62
C LEU A 137 -3.93 -2.71 4.55
N LEU A 138 -3.79 -3.63 3.60
CA LEU A 138 -4.81 -3.85 2.57
C LEU A 138 -6.10 -4.38 3.17
N ASP A 139 -6.04 -5.39 4.03
CA ASP A 139 -7.21 -5.99 4.66
C ASP A 139 -7.98 -4.97 5.51
N TRP A 140 -7.27 -4.15 6.27
CA TRP A 140 -7.87 -3.06 7.02
C TRP A 140 -8.56 -2.05 6.08
N SER A 141 -7.91 -1.67 4.98
CA SER A 141 -8.47 -0.73 4.01
C SER A 141 -9.73 -1.29 3.34
N MET A 142 -9.70 -2.58 2.99
CA MET A 142 -10.82 -3.26 2.34
C MET A 142 -12.06 -3.42 3.23
N ARG A 143 -11.90 -3.41 4.54
CA ARG A 143 -13.04 -3.39 5.47
C ARG A 143 -13.70 -2.01 5.62
N ARG A 144 -13.00 -0.94 5.23
CA ARG A 144 -13.46 0.44 5.41
C ARG A 144 -13.93 1.11 4.13
N TYR A 145 -13.42 0.67 2.99
CA TYR A 145 -13.67 1.29 1.70
C TYR A 145 -14.18 0.26 0.71
N GLU A 146 -15.35 0.53 0.14
CA GLU A 146 -16.03 -0.39 -0.79
C GLU A 146 -15.34 -0.51 -2.14
N ASN A 147 -14.60 0.50 -2.55
CA ASN A 147 -13.93 0.56 -3.86
C ASN A 147 -12.54 1.16 -3.70
N ILE A 148 -11.53 0.37 -4.04
CA ILE A 148 -10.12 0.75 -3.83
C ILE A 148 -9.37 0.58 -5.13
N ARG A 149 -8.57 1.59 -5.49
CA ARG A 149 -7.58 1.54 -6.56
C ARG A 149 -6.18 1.65 -6.00
N ALA A 150 -5.25 0.99 -6.67
CA ALA A 150 -3.82 1.04 -6.35
C ALA A 150 -3.00 0.86 -7.62
N ASP A 151 -1.75 1.29 -7.59
CA ASP A 151 -0.80 1.05 -8.66
C ASP A 151 0.55 0.57 -8.10
N THR A 152 1.31 -0.13 -8.94
CA THR A 152 2.67 -0.52 -8.59
C THR A 152 3.55 -0.65 -9.83
N GLY A 153 4.87 -0.68 -9.64
CA GLY A 153 5.83 -0.81 -10.74
C GLY A 153 5.71 -2.15 -11.49
N LEU A 154 6.04 -2.14 -12.77
CA LEU A 154 6.04 -3.34 -13.62
C LEU A 154 6.89 -4.47 -13.05
N LYS A 155 7.97 -4.15 -12.33
CA LYS A 155 8.90 -5.12 -11.73
C LYS A 155 8.68 -5.34 -10.24
N ASN A 156 7.65 -4.74 -9.65
CA ASN A 156 7.32 -4.95 -8.24
C ASN A 156 6.44 -6.19 -8.05
N TYR A 157 6.98 -7.35 -8.42
CA TYR A 157 6.26 -8.62 -8.36
C TYR A 157 5.75 -8.94 -6.94
N ALA A 158 6.48 -8.52 -5.91
CA ALA A 158 6.04 -8.70 -4.53
C ALA A 158 4.73 -7.97 -4.24
N MET A 159 4.62 -6.69 -4.63
CA MET A 159 3.40 -5.92 -4.41
C MET A 159 2.26 -6.37 -5.33
N GLN A 160 2.56 -6.73 -6.58
CA GLN A 160 1.58 -7.32 -7.50
C GLN A 160 0.97 -8.58 -6.89
N HIS A 161 1.81 -9.51 -6.40
CA HIS A 161 1.35 -10.72 -5.73
C HIS A 161 0.50 -10.44 -4.50
N ILE A 162 0.90 -9.47 -3.66
CA ILE A 162 0.12 -9.08 -2.47
C ILE A 162 -1.25 -8.54 -2.90
N LEU A 163 -1.32 -7.63 -3.87
CA LEU A 163 -2.58 -7.09 -4.37
C LEU A 163 -3.50 -8.19 -4.91
N GLU A 164 -2.98 -9.08 -5.75
CA GLU A 164 -3.74 -10.17 -6.36
C GLU A 164 -4.25 -11.19 -5.33
N THR A 165 -3.43 -11.55 -4.34
CA THR A 165 -3.85 -12.46 -3.25
C THR A 165 -4.87 -11.84 -2.31
N HIS A 166 -4.97 -10.50 -2.25
CA HIS A 166 -6.00 -9.77 -1.52
C HIS A 166 -7.20 -9.38 -2.39
N GLY A 167 -7.36 -10.02 -3.56
CA GLY A 167 -8.55 -9.89 -4.40
C GLY A 167 -8.60 -8.64 -5.28
N PHE A 168 -7.49 -7.95 -5.46
CA PHE A 168 -7.40 -6.88 -6.45
C PHE A 168 -7.30 -7.46 -7.86
N THR A 169 -8.03 -6.88 -8.79
CA THR A 169 -8.00 -7.23 -10.21
C THR A 169 -7.05 -6.28 -10.94
N ARG A 170 -6.16 -6.85 -11.74
CA ARG A 170 -5.32 -6.07 -12.65
C ARG A 170 -6.19 -5.46 -13.74
N CYS A 171 -6.14 -4.13 -13.88
CA CYS A 171 -6.99 -3.35 -14.79
C CYS A 171 -6.27 -2.90 -16.07
N GLY A 172 -4.95 -2.82 -16.04
CA GLY A 172 -4.16 -2.33 -17.16
C GLY A 172 -2.92 -1.60 -16.71
N ASN A 173 -2.46 -0.64 -17.49
CA ASN A 173 -1.31 0.19 -17.15
C ASN A 173 -1.69 1.68 -17.17
N ILE A 174 -1.09 2.43 -16.28
CA ILE A 174 -1.17 3.90 -16.22
C ILE A 174 0.22 4.50 -16.38
N ILE A 175 0.27 5.79 -16.69
CA ILE A 175 1.52 6.55 -16.81
C ILE A 175 1.51 7.65 -15.75
N MET A 176 2.55 7.66 -14.91
CA MET A 176 2.79 8.71 -13.91
C MET A 176 3.75 9.75 -14.49
N PRO A 177 3.26 10.85 -15.07
CA PRO A 177 4.10 11.76 -15.88
C PRO A 177 5.13 12.55 -15.09
N GLU A 178 4.91 12.75 -13.79
CA GLU A 178 5.77 13.59 -12.96
C GLU A 178 7.17 12.98 -12.66
N ASN A 179 7.37 11.70 -12.96
CA ASN A 179 8.57 10.98 -12.57
C ASN A 179 9.44 10.55 -13.76
N LYS A 180 10.01 11.51 -14.46
CA LYS A 180 10.88 11.23 -15.62
C LYS A 180 12.17 10.45 -15.29
N GLU A 181 12.62 10.49 -14.04
CA GLU A 181 13.85 9.83 -13.59
C GLU A 181 13.63 8.40 -13.08
N ILE A 182 12.39 8.05 -12.75
CA ILE A 182 12.03 6.73 -12.28
C ILE A 182 11.05 6.06 -13.26
N GLU A 183 10.82 4.77 -13.08
CA GLU A 183 9.88 4.02 -13.90
C GLU A 183 8.48 4.62 -13.77
N ASN A 184 7.99 5.21 -14.86
CA ASN A 184 6.73 5.95 -14.88
C ASN A 184 5.51 5.11 -15.29
N VAL A 185 5.71 3.94 -15.89
CA VAL A 185 4.61 3.00 -16.18
C VAL A 185 4.30 2.19 -14.94
N ARG A 186 3.02 2.11 -14.60
CA ARG A 186 2.52 1.36 -13.45
C ARG A 186 1.46 0.38 -13.85
N VAL A 187 1.43 -0.76 -13.20
CA VAL A 187 0.32 -1.71 -13.26
C VAL A 187 -0.79 -1.20 -12.35
N ALA A 188 -1.97 -1.01 -12.92
CA ALA A 188 -3.16 -0.51 -12.22
C ALA A 188 -4.02 -1.67 -11.70
N TYR A 189 -4.49 -1.53 -10.50
CA TYR A 189 -5.31 -2.51 -9.79
C TYR A 189 -6.56 -1.87 -9.20
N GLN A 190 -7.66 -2.61 -9.19
CA GLN A 190 -8.89 -2.19 -8.51
C GLN A 190 -9.52 -3.38 -7.79
N ARG A 191 -10.11 -3.13 -6.64
CA ARG A 191 -10.96 -4.05 -5.90
C ARG A 191 -12.19 -3.33 -5.37
N HIS A 192 -13.35 -3.99 -5.43
CA HIS A 192 -14.59 -3.53 -4.80
C HIS A 192 -15.33 -4.71 -4.15
N ASP A 193 -16.26 -4.42 -3.23
CA ASP A 193 -16.92 -5.45 -2.40
C ASP A 193 -18.06 -6.19 -3.10
N ARG A 194 -18.45 -5.79 -4.32
CA ARG A 194 -19.45 -6.52 -5.08
C ARG A 194 -18.85 -7.68 -5.88
N PRO A 195 -19.58 -8.75 -6.16
CA PRO A 195 -19.14 -9.77 -7.08
C PRO A 195 -18.80 -9.20 -8.45
N LEU A 196 -17.71 -9.68 -9.06
CA LEU A 196 -17.34 -9.31 -10.43
C LEU A 196 -18.46 -9.71 -11.40
N ASP A 197 -18.87 -8.81 -12.28
CA ASP A 197 -19.74 -9.15 -13.40
C ASP A 197 -18.99 -9.95 -14.48
N LEU A 198 -19.70 -10.37 -15.55
CA LEU A 198 -19.10 -11.19 -16.59
C LEU A 198 -17.96 -10.46 -17.32
N ALA A 199 -18.11 -9.16 -17.61
CA ALA A 199 -17.09 -8.39 -18.29
C ALA A 199 -15.83 -8.19 -17.42
N GLU A 200 -16.00 -8.01 -16.12
CA GLU A 200 -14.92 -7.91 -15.14
C GLU A 200 -14.18 -9.24 -15.01
N ARG A 201 -14.91 -10.38 -14.98
CA ARG A 201 -14.32 -11.72 -14.95
C ARG A 201 -13.51 -12.02 -16.22
N GLU A 202 -13.98 -11.60 -17.38
CA GLU A 202 -13.25 -11.74 -18.63
C GLU A 202 -11.97 -10.89 -18.67
N ARG A 203 -12.00 -9.66 -18.12
CA ARG A 203 -10.83 -8.80 -17.99
C ARG A 203 -9.79 -9.44 -17.05
N ALA A 204 -10.21 -9.90 -15.88
CA ALA A 204 -9.36 -10.58 -14.92
C ALA A 204 -8.70 -11.84 -15.55
N ALA A 205 -9.46 -12.65 -16.28
CA ALA A 205 -8.97 -13.86 -16.92
C ALA A 205 -7.93 -13.56 -18.02
N LYS A 206 -8.12 -12.51 -18.82
CA LYS A 206 -7.16 -12.11 -19.89
C LYS A 206 -5.80 -11.70 -19.34
N HIS A 207 -5.75 -11.13 -18.14
CA HIS A 207 -4.50 -10.73 -17.51
C HIS A 207 -3.73 -11.89 -16.87
N LEU A 208 -4.42 -12.96 -16.46
CA LEU A 208 -3.78 -14.18 -15.93
C LEU A 208 -3.09 -15.03 -17.01
N VAL A 209 -3.49 -14.90 -18.27
CA VAL A 209 -2.93 -15.70 -19.41
C VAL A 209 -1.72 -15.00 -20.06
N ALA A 210 -1.45 -13.74 -19.71
CA ALA A 210 -0.39 -12.92 -20.32
C ALA A 210 0.91 -12.86 -19.47
N VAL A 211 1.11 -13.80 -18.53
CA VAL A 211 2.31 -13.92 -17.69
C VAL A 211 3.08 -15.17 -18.08
#